data_27c640883cfaa32b755b2a59721423f4
#
_entry.id   27c640883cfaa32b755b2a59721423f4
#
_cell.length_a   1.000
_cell.length_b   1.000
_cell.length_c   1.000
_cell.angle_alpha   90.00
_cell.angle_beta   90.00
_cell.angle_gamma   90.00
#
_symmetry.space_group_name_H-M   'P 1'
#
loop_
_entity.id
_entity.type
_entity.pdbx_description
1 polymer ?
#
loop_
_entity_poly.entity_id
_entity_poly.type
_entity_poly.pdbx_seq_one_letter_code
_entity_poly.pdbx_strand_id
1 'polypeptide(L)'
;MLVLSLCSCGAEKAQPAPAETPAQTAAPAQNVDLDLTSLSSTMIYSEVYNIMSAPDDYIGKTIKMNGDFATDDNGIYYFCIIRDATACCQQGIEFILDGAQYPGDYPEIGSDITVFGTFERYYEGDTPYYHLMNAHLC
;
A
#
# COMPACT_ATOMS: atom_id res chain seq x y z
N MET A 1 65.20 1.82 -50.10
CA MET A 1 64.01 2.67 -49.92
C MET A 1 63.05 1.97 -48.99
N LEU A 2 62.94 2.53 -47.84
CA LEU A 2 62.13 1.99 -46.73
C LEU A 2 60.65 2.44 -46.89
N VAL A 3 59.73 1.51 -46.80
CA VAL A 3 58.32 1.86 -46.62
C VAL A 3 57.83 1.19 -45.33
N LEU A 4 57.61 1.98 -44.31
CA LEU A 4 56.98 1.58 -43.07
C LEU A 4 55.45 1.53 -43.27
N SER A 5 54.85 0.36 -43.06
CA SER A 5 53.41 0.22 -42.92
C SER A 5 53.02 0.13 -41.46
N LEU A 6 52.35 1.14 -40.91
CA LEU A 6 51.80 1.19 -39.59
C LEU A 6 50.44 0.49 -39.55
N CYS A 7 50.37 -0.70 -38.96
CA CYS A 7 49.10 -1.32 -38.59
C CYS A 7 48.60 -0.71 -37.27
N SER A 8 47.53 0.04 -37.33
CA SER A 8 46.76 0.52 -36.18
C SER A 8 45.78 -0.57 -35.73
N CYS A 9 46.06 -1.25 -34.64
CA CYS A 9 45.07 -2.09 -33.95
C CYS A 9 44.14 -1.20 -33.14
N GLY A 10 42.92 -1.02 -33.63
CA GLY A 10 41.84 -0.48 -32.82
C GLY A 10 41.32 -1.54 -31.87
N ALA A 11 41.53 -1.33 -30.59
CA ALA A 11 40.94 -2.15 -29.57
C ALA A 11 39.46 -1.78 -29.42
N GLU A 12 38.61 -2.64 -29.90
CA GLU A 12 37.17 -2.57 -29.72
C GLU A 12 36.85 -2.93 -28.28
N LYS A 13 36.44 -1.93 -27.50
CA LYS A 13 36.00 -2.08 -26.13
C LYS A 13 34.67 -2.77 -26.14
N ALA A 14 34.60 -4.03 -25.78
CA ALA A 14 33.37 -4.75 -25.56
C ALA A 14 32.56 -4.06 -24.45
N GLN A 15 31.41 -3.54 -24.81
CA GLN A 15 30.42 -3.00 -23.89
C GLN A 15 29.77 -4.17 -23.14
N PRO A 16 29.77 -4.18 -21.80
CA PRO A 16 29.07 -5.22 -21.08
C PRO A 16 27.57 -5.12 -21.36
N ALA A 17 26.95 -6.24 -21.68
CA ALA A 17 25.53 -6.37 -21.87
C ALA A 17 24.79 -5.93 -20.60
N PRO A 18 23.60 -5.28 -20.74
CA PRO A 18 22.78 -4.94 -19.58
C PRO A 18 22.42 -6.24 -18.85
N ALA A 19 22.71 -6.29 -17.55
CA ALA A 19 22.23 -7.37 -16.71
C ALA A 19 20.68 -7.39 -16.76
N GLU A 20 20.14 -8.50 -17.22
CA GLU A 20 18.72 -8.76 -17.16
C GLU A 20 18.30 -8.75 -15.69
N THR A 21 17.57 -7.71 -15.30
CA THR A 21 16.87 -7.65 -14.02
C THR A 21 15.92 -8.85 -13.97
N PRO A 22 15.95 -9.70 -12.94
CA PRO A 22 14.99 -10.79 -12.83
C PRO A 22 13.59 -10.19 -12.86
N ALA A 23 12.77 -10.67 -13.78
CA ALA A 23 11.37 -10.32 -13.87
C ALA A 23 10.72 -10.61 -12.52
N GLN A 24 10.37 -9.57 -11.78
CA GLN A 24 9.46 -9.70 -10.66
C GLN A 24 8.18 -10.31 -11.23
N THR A 25 7.86 -11.50 -10.81
CA THR A 25 6.58 -12.14 -11.07
C THR A 25 5.53 -11.20 -10.49
N ALA A 26 4.88 -10.42 -11.33
CA ALA A 26 3.77 -9.59 -10.93
C ALA A 26 2.70 -10.53 -10.35
N ALA A 27 2.41 -10.36 -9.07
CA ALA A 27 1.21 -10.95 -8.47
C ALA A 27 0.01 -10.58 -9.36
N PRO A 28 -1.01 -11.46 -9.50
CA PRO A 28 -2.16 -11.16 -10.33
C PRO A 28 -2.69 -9.78 -9.94
N ALA A 29 -2.89 -8.91 -10.92
CA ALA A 29 -3.39 -7.56 -10.71
C ALA A 29 -4.76 -7.68 -10.01
N GLN A 30 -4.78 -7.44 -8.71
CA GLN A 30 -6.02 -7.35 -7.96
C GLN A 30 -6.76 -6.14 -8.49
N ASN A 31 -8.00 -6.33 -8.89
CA ASN A 31 -8.83 -5.24 -9.37
C ASN A 31 -9.14 -4.34 -8.16
N VAL A 32 -8.49 -3.19 -8.08
CA VAL A 32 -8.65 -2.21 -7.00
C VAL A 32 -9.58 -1.13 -7.51
N ASP A 33 -10.73 -0.94 -6.85
CA ASP A 33 -11.67 0.12 -7.24
C ASP A 33 -11.15 1.49 -6.83
N LEU A 34 -10.45 1.56 -5.70
CA LEU A 34 -9.87 2.80 -5.18
C LEU A 34 -8.45 2.55 -4.65
N ASP A 35 -7.45 2.95 -5.43
CA ASP A 35 -6.03 2.89 -5.03
C ASP A 35 -5.57 4.26 -4.53
N LEU A 36 -5.42 4.40 -3.21
CA LEU A 36 -4.97 5.63 -2.56
C LEU A 36 -3.46 5.73 -2.44
N THR A 37 -2.72 4.65 -2.74
CA THR A 37 -1.26 4.62 -2.55
C THR A 37 -0.48 5.53 -3.49
N SER A 38 -1.09 5.92 -4.60
CA SER A 38 -0.51 6.85 -5.58
C SER A 38 -0.76 8.33 -5.24
N LEU A 39 -1.56 8.60 -4.21
CA LEU A 39 -1.94 9.95 -3.82
C LEU A 39 -0.90 10.57 -2.88
N SER A 40 -0.83 11.91 -2.85
CA SER A 40 -0.08 12.62 -1.81
C SER A 40 -0.74 12.46 -0.44
N SER A 41 0.00 12.65 0.66
CA SER A 41 -0.53 12.54 2.03
C SER A 41 -1.78 13.41 2.27
N THR A 42 -1.79 14.63 1.74
CA THR A 42 -2.96 15.52 1.82
C THR A 42 -4.18 14.98 1.07
N MET A 43 -3.94 14.38 -0.10
CA MET A 43 -5.02 13.81 -0.91
C MET A 43 -5.56 12.52 -0.30
N ILE A 44 -4.68 11.65 0.22
CA ILE A 44 -5.12 10.44 0.94
C ILE A 44 -5.99 10.83 2.14
N TYR A 45 -5.54 11.78 2.94
CA TYR A 45 -6.30 12.27 4.11
C TYR A 45 -7.70 12.76 3.71
N SER A 46 -7.78 13.57 2.65
CA SER A 46 -9.05 14.09 2.15
C SER A 46 -9.96 12.99 1.62
N GLU A 47 -9.40 11.98 0.94
CA GLU A 47 -10.18 10.90 0.39
C GLU A 47 -10.71 9.96 1.49
N VAL A 48 -9.91 9.64 2.50
CA VAL A 48 -10.37 8.88 3.66
C VAL A 48 -11.45 9.65 4.43
N TYR A 49 -11.31 10.98 4.54
CA TYR A 49 -12.36 11.82 5.09
C TYR A 49 -13.67 11.70 4.30
N ASN A 50 -13.60 11.72 2.97
CA ASN A 50 -14.78 11.57 2.10
C ASN A 50 -15.43 10.19 2.29
N ILE A 51 -14.63 9.11 2.31
CA ILE A 51 -15.10 7.75 2.56
C ILE A 51 -15.88 7.68 3.88
N MET A 52 -15.31 8.22 4.95
CA MET A 52 -15.93 8.16 6.29
C MET A 52 -17.11 9.13 6.45
N SER A 53 -17.21 10.16 5.59
CA SER A 53 -18.34 11.12 5.60
C SER A 53 -19.55 10.63 4.81
N ALA A 54 -19.35 9.80 3.79
CA ALA A 54 -20.38 9.20 2.95
C ALA A 54 -20.10 7.72 2.70
N PRO A 55 -20.01 6.89 3.76
CA PRO A 55 -19.52 5.53 3.66
C PRO A 55 -20.38 4.62 2.80
N ASP A 56 -21.67 4.90 2.69
CA ASP A 56 -22.59 4.09 1.88
C ASP A 56 -22.24 4.09 0.40
N ASP A 57 -21.57 5.13 -0.10
CA ASP A 57 -21.14 5.24 -1.50
C ASP A 57 -19.92 4.32 -1.80
N TYR A 58 -19.28 3.79 -0.76
CA TYR A 58 -18.06 2.99 -0.87
C TYR A 58 -18.26 1.52 -0.49
N ILE A 59 -19.40 1.15 0.08
CA ILE A 59 -19.68 -0.25 0.45
C ILE A 59 -19.53 -1.18 -0.75
N GLY A 60 -18.79 -2.28 -0.55
CA GLY A 60 -18.49 -3.28 -1.57
C GLY A 60 -17.31 -2.93 -2.49
N LYS A 61 -16.75 -1.72 -2.40
CA LYS A 61 -15.55 -1.35 -3.15
C LYS A 61 -14.31 -1.91 -2.52
N THR A 62 -13.37 -2.31 -3.35
CA THR A 62 -12.02 -2.68 -2.93
C THR A 62 -11.16 -1.43 -2.81
N ILE A 63 -10.55 -1.25 -1.63
CA ILE A 63 -9.71 -0.10 -1.32
C ILE A 63 -8.30 -0.57 -0.98
N LYS A 64 -7.31 0.12 -1.55
CA LYS A 64 -5.90 -0.04 -1.21
C LYS A 64 -5.36 1.28 -0.67
N MET A 65 -4.79 1.24 0.54
CA MET A 65 -4.27 2.44 1.19
C MET A 65 -2.98 2.16 1.95
N ASN A 66 -2.17 3.20 2.11
CA ASN A 66 -0.95 3.18 2.90
C ASN A 66 -1.14 4.07 4.13
N GLY A 67 -0.58 3.64 5.27
CA GLY A 67 -0.61 4.38 6.52
C GLY A 67 0.12 3.66 7.64
N ASP A 68 0.01 4.17 8.86
CA ASP A 68 0.61 3.56 10.04
C ASP A 68 -0.34 2.55 10.68
N PHE A 69 0.18 1.38 11.06
CA PHE A 69 -0.59 0.40 11.82
C PHE A 69 -0.86 0.88 13.23
N ALA A 70 -2.11 0.81 13.65
CA ALA A 70 -2.52 1.08 15.03
C ALA A 70 -3.58 0.08 15.49
N THR A 71 -3.74 -0.01 16.81
CA THR A 71 -4.82 -0.77 17.45
C THR A 71 -5.43 0.06 18.58
N ASP A 72 -6.62 -0.29 19.00
CA ASP A 72 -7.20 0.23 20.25
C ASP A 72 -6.42 -0.29 21.49
N ASP A 73 -6.69 0.28 22.66
CA ASP A 73 -6.00 -0.06 23.91
C ASP A 73 -6.15 -1.53 24.32
N ASN A 74 -7.15 -2.23 23.82
CA ASN A 74 -7.43 -3.62 24.12
C ASN A 74 -6.89 -4.61 23.07
N GLY A 75 -6.39 -4.10 21.92
CA GLY A 75 -5.93 -4.94 20.81
C GLY A 75 -7.06 -5.71 20.11
N ILE A 76 -8.24 -5.10 20.02
CA ILE A 76 -9.43 -5.70 19.41
C ILE A 76 -9.70 -5.13 18.02
N TYR A 77 -9.46 -3.83 17.84
CA TYR A 77 -9.69 -3.12 16.59
C TYR A 77 -8.36 -2.69 15.98
N TYR A 78 -8.21 -2.89 14.67
CA TYR A 78 -6.94 -2.68 13.95
C TYR A 78 -7.17 -1.64 12.86
N PHE A 79 -6.28 -0.64 12.79
CA PHE A 79 -6.45 0.51 11.93
C PHE A 79 -5.23 0.77 11.04
N CYS A 80 -5.50 1.18 9.81
CA CYS A 80 -4.54 1.86 8.97
C CYS A 80 -4.78 3.37 9.13
N ILE A 81 -3.86 4.04 9.82
CA ILE A 81 -3.97 5.45 10.20
C ILE A 81 -3.19 6.31 9.22
N ILE A 82 -3.81 7.37 8.76
CA ILE A 82 -3.17 8.43 7.98
C ILE A 82 -3.21 9.74 8.75
N ARG A 83 -2.20 10.58 8.51
CA ARG A 83 -2.11 11.92 9.08
C ARG A 83 -2.20 12.97 8.01
N ASP A 84 -2.75 14.14 8.36
CA ASP A 84 -2.70 15.30 7.49
C ASP A 84 -1.25 15.77 7.30
N ALA A 85 -1.02 16.71 6.37
CA ALA A 85 0.31 17.22 6.05
C ALA A 85 1.02 17.90 7.24
N THR A 86 0.28 18.32 8.27
CA THR A 86 0.81 18.94 9.49
C THR A 86 0.97 17.96 10.64
N ALA A 87 0.50 16.71 10.48
CA ALA A 87 0.44 15.66 11.48
C ALA A 87 -0.34 16.06 12.77
N CYS A 88 -1.20 17.08 12.69
CA CYS A 88 -2.03 17.51 13.81
C CYS A 88 -3.36 16.77 13.87
N CYS A 89 -3.83 16.22 12.75
CA CYS A 89 -5.06 15.46 12.65
C CYS A 89 -4.78 14.08 12.02
N GLN A 90 -5.53 13.09 12.45
CA GLN A 90 -5.42 11.74 11.91
C GLN A 90 -6.80 11.20 11.56
N GLN A 91 -6.81 10.34 10.57
CA GLN A 91 -7.96 9.56 10.13
C GLN A 91 -7.50 8.12 9.92
N GLY A 92 -8.41 7.17 9.96
CA GLY A 92 -8.07 5.78 9.69
C GLY A 92 -9.27 4.98 9.27
N ILE A 93 -8.98 3.85 8.66
CA ILE A 93 -10.00 2.83 8.37
C ILE A 93 -9.59 1.58 9.13
N GLU A 94 -10.54 1.01 9.83
CA GLU A 94 -10.39 -0.30 10.45
C GLU A 94 -10.19 -1.38 9.39
N PHE A 95 -9.41 -2.41 9.67
CA PHE A 95 -9.25 -3.55 8.78
C PHE A 95 -9.12 -4.85 9.55
N ILE A 96 -9.55 -5.95 8.93
CA ILE A 96 -9.41 -7.29 9.46
C ILE A 96 -8.65 -8.15 8.45
N LEU A 97 -7.45 -8.60 8.84
CA LEU A 97 -6.65 -9.49 8.00
C LEU A 97 -7.31 -10.86 7.90
N ASP A 98 -7.39 -11.36 6.67
CA ASP A 98 -7.98 -12.67 6.40
C ASP A 98 -7.18 -13.80 7.06
N GLY A 99 -7.85 -14.56 7.92
CA GLY A 99 -7.28 -15.71 8.61
C GLY A 99 -6.19 -15.41 9.65
N ALA A 100 -5.90 -14.14 9.94
CA ALA A 100 -4.83 -13.72 10.83
C ALA A 100 -5.29 -13.58 12.29
N GLN A 101 -4.36 -13.73 13.24
CA GLN A 101 -4.59 -13.57 14.67
C GLN A 101 -3.61 -12.56 15.27
N TYR A 102 -4.16 -11.60 16.01
CA TYR A 102 -3.35 -10.63 16.76
C TYR A 102 -2.79 -11.28 18.04
N PRO A 103 -1.56 -10.96 18.45
CA PRO A 103 -0.60 -10.07 17.79
C PRO A 103 0.30 -10.77 16.74
N GLY A 104 0.25 -12.10 16.64
CA GLY A 104 1.25 -12.90 15.93
C GLY A 104 1.36 -12.62 14.44
N ASP A 105 0.23 -12.36 13.78
CA ASP A 105 0.15 -12.18 12.33
C ASP A 105 0.00 -10.70 11.91
N TYR A 106 -0.03 -9.79 12.89
CA TYR A 106 -0.13 -8.35 12.65
C TYR A 106 1.23 -7.67 12.76
N PRO A 107 1.44 -6.53 12.07
CA PRO A 107 2.67 -5.74 12.18
C PRO A 107 2.89 -5.16 13.59
N GLU A 108 4.08 -4.63 13.83
CA GLU A 108 4.31 -3.81 15.02
C GLU A 108 3.53 -2.49 14.95
N ILE A 109 3.00 -2.04 16.09
CA ILE A 109 2.28 -0.76 16.19
C ILE A 109 3.19 0.37 15.73
N GLY A 110 2.67 1.24 14.86
CA GLY A 110 3.40 2.34 14.26
C GLY A 110 4.20 1.99 13.00
N SER A 111 4.16 0.73 12.56
CA SER A 111 4.76 0.34 11.27
C SER A 111 4.01 0.96 10.11
N ASP A 112 4.75 1.37 9.08
CA ASP A 112 4.20 1.74 7.79
C ASP A 112 3.67 0.49 7.08
N ILE A 113 2.39 0.48 6.74
CA ILE A 113 1.71 -0.64 6.10
C ILE A 113 0.98 -0.20 4.84
N THR A 114 0.85 -1.12 3.90
CA THR A 114 -0.10 -1.01 2.80
C THR A 114 -1.14 -2.10 2.96
N VAL A 115 -2.39 -1.72 3.12
CA VAL A 115 -3.52 -2.64 3.28
C VAL A 115 -4.45 -2.56 2.08
N PHE A 116 -4.95 -3.73 1.68
CA PHE A 116 -5.97 -3.90 0.65
C PHE A 116 -7.10 -4.74 1.22
N GLY A 117 -8.35 -4.33 0.98
CA GLY A 117 -9.53 -5.08 1.44
C GLY A 117 -10.82 -4.53 0.85
N THR A 118 -11.92 -5.18 1.14
CA THR A 118 -13.27 -4.77 0.71
C THR A 118 -13.92 -3.92 1.79
N PHE A 119 -14.38 -2.74 1.44
CA PHE A 119 -15.03 -1.83 2.39
C PHE A 119 -16.43 -2.29 2.70
N GLU A 120 -16.69 -2.60 3.97
CA GLU A 120 -17.97 -3.16 4.43
C GLU A 120 -18.46 -2.42 5.68
N ARG A 121 -19.78 -2.55 5.93
CA ARG A 121 -20.42 -2.08 7.15
C ARG A 121 -20.68 -3.24 8.09
N TYR A 122 -20.44 -3.04 9.37
CA TYR A 122 -20.91 -3.92 10.44
C TYR A 122 -21.63 -3.13 11.52
N TYR A 123 -22.23 -3.80 12.49
CA TYR A 123 -22.97 -3.16 13.55
C TYR A 123 -22.51 -3.66 14.91
N GLU A 124 -22.36 -2.72 15.84
CA GLU A 124 -22.27 -3.02 17.26
C GLU A 124 -23.53 -2.45 17.95
N GLY A 125 -24.43 -3.34 18.34
CA GLY A 125 -25.79 -2.92 18.69
C GLY A 125 -26.50 -2.26 17.51
N ASP A 126 -26.92 -1.00 17.69
CA ASP A 126 -27.57 -0.20 16.64
C ASP A 126 -26.61 0.78 15.94
N THR A 127 -25.34 0.77 16.30
CA THR A 127 -24.33 1.70 15.76
C THR A 127 -23.62 1.08 14.56
N PRO A 128 -23.64 1.73 13.38
CA PRO A 128 -22.89 1.27 12.23
C PRO A 128 -21.41 1.65 12.34
N TYR A 129 -20.55 0.71 11.98
CA TYR A 129 -19.11 0.87 11.83
C TYR A 129 -18.67 0.37 10.45
N TYR A 130 -17.47 0.72 10.04
CA TYR A 130 -16.96 0.43 8.71
C TYR A 130 -15.53 -0.04 8.78
N HIS A 131 -15.21 -1.07 7.99
CA HIS A 131 -13.87 -1.66 7.93
C HIS A 131 -13.53 -2.21 6.55
N LEU A 132 -12.27 -2.56 6.35
CA LEU A 132 -11.82 -3.37 5.22
C LEU A 132 -11.83 -4.83 5.64
N MET A 133 -12.77 -5.60 5.10
CA MET A 133 -12.85 -7.05 5.29
C MET A 133 -11.99 -7.82 4.30
N ASN A 134 -11.66 -9.07 4.67
CA ASN A 134 -10.78 -9.95 3.89
C ASN A 134 -9.49 -9.22 3.49
N ALA A 135 -8.99 -8.41 4.42
CA ALA A 135 -7.85 -7.59 4.15
C ALA A 135 -6.55 -8.40 4.12
N HIS A 136 -5.58 -7.88 3.39
CA HIS A 136 -4.21 -8.38 3.39
C HIS A 136 -3.22 -7.22 3.24
N LEU A 137 -2.01 -7.43 3.73
CA LEU A 137 -0.90 -6.50 3.58
C LEU A 137 -0.20 -6.74 2.23
N CYS A 138 0.23 -5.65 1.58
CA CYS A 138 0.89 -5.68 0.27
C CYS A 138 2.37 -5.33 0.40
#